data_f73269fa95cc23c0218ae6e2ac2f8501
#
_entry.id   f73269fa95cc23c0218ae6e2ac2f8501
#
_cell.length_a   1.000
_cell.length_b   1.000
_cell.length_c   1.000
_cell.angle_alpha   90.00
_cell.angle_beta   90.00
_cell.angle_gamma   90.00
#
_symmetry.space_group_name_H-M   'P 1'
#
loop_
_entity.id
_entity.type
_entity.pdbx_description
1 polymer ?
#
loop_
_entity_poly.entity_id
_entity_poly.type
_entity_poly.pdbx_seq_one_letter_code
_entity_poly.pdbx_strand_id
1 'polypeptide(L)'
;IEALSELAPLHNPANLMGIRAFRKLLPDIPHVAVFDTSFHQTMPEQAYLYSLPYHYYEDYGIRKYGFHGTSHKYVSRRAAQIVGRPIEDLRIISCHIGNGASIAAIDGGESIDTSMGFTPLGGVMMGTRTGDIDPAIIPYLMQYTEDFNTPEDISRVLNRESGLLGVSAKSSDMRDIEAAVEAGDHDATLAYEMYV
;
A
#
# COMPACT_ATOMS: atom_id res chain seq x y z
N ILE A 1 -15.06 -10.99 -2.10
CA ILE A 1 -14.74 -9.76 -1.35
C ILE A 1 -14.97 -9.98 0.14
N GLU A 2 -16.13 -10.50 0.55
CA GLU A 2 -16.46 -10.73 1.96
C GLU A 2 -15.46 -11.66 2.64
N ALA A 3 -15.14 -12.81 2.03
CA ALA A 3 -14.16 -13.77 2.55
C ALA A 3 -12.72 -13.21 2.66
N LEU A 4 -12.43 -12.09 2.00
CA LEU A 4 -11.13 -11.43 2.00
C LEU A 4 -11.12 -10.14 2.87
N SER A 5 -12.16 -9.94 3.69
CA SER A 5 -12.25 -8.73 4.51
C SER A 5 -11.16 -8.67 5.60
N GLU A 6 -10.67 -9.80 6.05
CA GLU A 6 -9.55 -9.88 7.00
C GLU A 6 -8.23 -9.36 6.40
N LEU A 7 -8.03 -9.56 5.08
CA LEU A 7 -6.83 -9.07 4.37
C LEU A 7 -6.87 -7.55 4.09
N ALA A 8 -8.05 -6.97 4.00
CA ALA A 8 -8.24 -5.54 3.74
C ALA A 8 -9.37 -4.97 4.61
N PRO A 9 -9.22 -4.95 5.94
CA PRO A 9 -10.29 -4.61 6.87
C PRO A 9 -10.76 -3.16 6.78
N LEU A 10 -9.92 -2.27 6.29
CA LEU A 10 -10.26 -0.85 6.09
C LEU A 10 -11.04 -0.59 4.80
N HIS A 11 -10.99 -1.51 3.82
CA HIS A 11 -11.52 -1.29 2.47
C HIS A 11 -12.66 -2.25 2.12
N ASN A 12 -12.47 -3.57 2.29
CA ASN A 12 -13.41 -4.56 1.79
C ASN A 12 -14.80 -4.49 2.44
N PRO A 13 -14.97 -4.29 3.75
CA PRO A 13 -16.30 -4.15 4.35
C PRO A 13 -17.08 -2.95 3.80
N ALA A 14 -16.43 -1.79 3.65
CA ALA A 14 -17.05 -0.59 3.09
C ALA A 14 -17.43 -0.78 1.61
N ASN A 15 -16.52 -1.36 0.81
CA ASN A 15 -16.79 -1.70 -0.58
C ASN A 15 -17.95 -2.68 -0.73
N LEU A 16 -18.01 -3.72 0.10
CA LEU A 16 -19.09 -4.70 0.09
C LEU A 16 -20.44 -4.06 0.40
N MET A 17 -20.48 -3.14 1.37
CA MET A 17 -21.69 -2.38 1.70
C MET A 17 -22.16 -1.56 0.49
N GLY A 18 -21.28 -0.85 -0.18
CA GLY A 18 -21.55 -0.12 -1.41
C GLY A 18 -22.09 -1.03 -2.53
N ILE A 19 -21.43 -2.15 -2.78
CA ILE A 19 -21.86 -3.14 -3.79
C ILE A 19 -23.27 -3.65 -3.50
N ARG A 20 -23.55 -4.02 -2.26
CA ARG A 20 -24.88 -4.51 -1.85
C ARG A 20 -25.96 -3.45 -2.02
N ALA A 21 -25.67 -2.20 -1.66
CA ALA A 21 -26.59 -1.07 -1.82
C ALA A 21 -26.92 -0.82 -3.31
N PHE A 22 -25.91 -0.74 -4.17
CA PHE A 22 -26.11 -0.53 -5.60
C PHE A 22 -26.84 -1.68 -6.27
N ARG A 23 -26.51 -2.93 -5.94
CA ARG A 23 -27.25 -4.08 -6.47
C ARG A 23 -28.72 -4.10 -6.08
N LYS A 24 -29.05 -3.58 -4.88
CA LYS A 24 -30.43 -3.45 -4.43
C LYS A 24 -31.18 -2.32 -5.13
N LEU A 25 -30.51 -1.19 -5.36
CA LEU A 25 -31.12 0.00 -5.95
C LEU A 25 -31.21 -0.08 -7.48
N LEU A 26 -30.28 -0.74 -8.12
CA LEU A 26 -30.12 -0.81 -9.57
C LEU A 26 -29.90 -2.26 -10.03
N PRO A 27 -30.88 -3.17 -9.82
CA PRO A 27 -30.71 -4.61 -10.06
C PRO A 27 -30.49 -4.97 -11.53
N ASP A 28 -31.00 -4.19 -12.46
CA ASP A 28 -30.97 -4.46 -13.89
C ASP A 28 -29.76 -3.84 -14.63
N ILE A 29 -28.94 -3.08 -13.90
CA ILE A 29 -27.72 -2.49 -14.48
C ILE A 29 -26.54 -3.45 -14.26
N PRO A 30 -25.69 -3.69 -15.28
CA PRO A 30 -24.47 -4.46 -15.10
C PRO A 30 -23.55 -3.82 -14.05
N HIS A 31 -23.09 -4.62 -13.10
CA HIS A 31 -22.12 -4.21 -12.07
C HIS A 31 -20.75 -4.80 -12.39
N VAL A 32 -19.74 -3.95 -12.52
CA VAL A 32 -18.36 -4.36 -12.79
C VAL A 32 -17.48 -4.02 -11.59
N ALA A 33 -16.79 -5.03 -11.05
CA ALA A 33 -15.79 -4.83 -10.01
C ALA A 33 -14.42 -4.58 -10.64
N VAL A 34 -13.76 -3.52 -10.20
CA VAL A 34 -12.36 -3.22 -10.57
C VAL A 34 -11.50 -3.42 -9.34
N PHE A 35 -10.59 -4.40 -9.40
CA PHE A 35 -9.74 -4.74 -8.26
C PHE A 35 -8.42 -3.99 -8.35
N ASP A 36 -8.04 -3.34 -7.27
CA ASP A 36 -6.82 -2.55 -7.15
C ASP A 36 -5.54 -3.38 -7.27
N THR A 37 -5.65 -4.67 -6.99
CA THR A 37 -4.56 -5.65 -7.09
C THR A 37 -4.41 -6.25 -8.50
N SER A 38 -5.38 -6.05 -9.40
CA SER A 38 -5.45 -6.79 -10.66
C SER A 38 -4.30 -6.48 -11.61
N PHE A 39 -3.78 -5.25 -11.59
CA PHE A 39 -2.64 -4.85 -12.43
C PHE A 39 -1.35 -5.60 -12.07
N HIS A 40 -1.20 -5.98 -10.81
CA HIS A 40 -0.01 -6.65 -10.29
C HIS A 40 -0.05 -8.19 -10.45
N GLN A 41 -1.07 -8.75 -11.08
CA GLN A 41 -1.16 -10.21 -11.31
C GLN A 41 -0.16 -10.71 -12.36
N THR A 42 0.47 -9.81 -13.10
CA THR A 42 1.53 -10.13 -14.06
C THR A 42 2.92 -10.31 -13.41
N MET A 43 3.05 -10.01 -12.11
CA MET A 43 4.31 -10.24 -11.39
C MET A 43 4.74 -11.72 -11.47
N PRO A 44 6.01 -12.00 -11.78
CA PRO A 44 6.53 -13.36 -11.80
C PRO A 44 6.65 -13.92 -10.37
N GLU A 45 6.71 -15.24 -10.25
CA GLU A 45 6.68 -15.95 -8.97
C GLU A 45 7.74 -15.46 -7.98
N GLN A 46 8.97 -15.27 -8.44
CA GLN A 46 10.06 -14.76 -7.63
C GLN A 46 9.88 -13.32 -7.12
N ALA A 47 8.97 -12.55 -7.72
CA ALA A 47 8.67 -11.18 -7.27
C ALA A 47 7.50 -11.14 -6.28
N TYR A 48 6.54 -12.07 -6.39
CA TYR A 48 5.40 -12.07 -5.49
C TYR A 48 5.54 -12.96 -4.26
N LEU A 49 6.45 -13.94 -4.24
CA LEU A 49 6.66 -14.80 -3.07
C LEU A 49 7.50 -14.11 -2.01
N TYR A 50 7.17 -14.39 -0.75
CA TYR A 50 8.02 -14.07 0.38
C TYR A 50 8.98 -15.22 0.68
N SER A 51 10.13 -14.91 1.24
CA SER A 51 11.13 -15.90 1.71
C SER A 51 10.67 -16.61 2.98
N LEU A 52 9.44 -17.14 2.96
CA LEU A 52 8.81 -17.92 4.02
C LEU A 52 8.69 -19.38 3.57
N PRO A 53 8.46 -20.33 4.50
CA PRO A 53 8.11 -21.70 4.12
C PRO A 53 6.96 -21.72 3.10
N TYR A 54 7.15 -22.44 1.99
CA TYR A 54 6.28 -22.37 0.81
C TYR A 54 4.81 -22.72 1.10
N HIS A 55 4.56 -23.60 2.08
CA HIS A 55 3.20 -23.95 2.50
C HIS A 55 2.37 -22.76 2.99
N TYR A 56 2.98 -21.67 3.48
CA TYR A 56 2.21 -20.47 3.82
C TYR A 56 1.61 -19.78 2.60
N TYR A 57 2.25 -19.92 1.44
CA TYR A 57 1.64 -19.48 0.20
C TYR A 57 0.52 -20.43 -0.24
N GLU A 58 0.77 -21.76 -0.21
CA GLU A 58 -0.21 -22.76 -0.67
C GLU A 58 -1.47 -22.79 0.20
N ASP A 59 -1.31 -22.78 1.52
CA ASP A 59 -2.42 -22.98 2.47
C ASP A 59 -3.17 -21.68 2.79
N TYR A 60 -2.46 -20.53 2.79
CA TYR A 60 -3.00 -19.26 3.27
C TYR A 60 -2.94 -18.13 2.22
N GLY A 61 -2.39 -18.36 1.05
CA GLY A 61 -2.26 -17.34 0.00
C GLY A 61 -1.32 -16.19 0.40
N ILE A 62 -0.32 -16.44 1.26
CA ILE A 62 0.62 -15.40 1.69
C ILE A 62 1.61 -15.09 0.56
N ARG A 63 1.34 -13.98 -0.11
CA ARG A 63 2.16 -13.46 -1.22
C ARG A 63 2.04 -11.94 -1.30
N LYS A 64 2.91 -11.30 -2.08
CA LYS A 64 2.76 -9.90 -2.47
C LYS A 64 1.62 -9.79 -3.48
N TYR A 65 0.57 -9.04 -3.16
CA TYR A 65 -0.55 -8.72 -4.05
C TYR A 65 -0.33 -7.39 -4.77
N GLY A 66 0.23 -6.41 -4.07
CA GLY A 66 0.35 -5.05 -4.55
C GLY A 66 -0.98 -4.30 -4.58
N PHE A 67 -0.91 -2.98 -4.57
CA PHE A 67 -2.08 -2.09 -4.52
C PHE A 67 -1.87 -0.88 -5.41
N HIS A 68 -2.84 0.03 -5.48
CA HIS A 68 -2.86 1.16 -6.40
C HIS A 68 -2.73 0.76 -7.88
N GLY A 69 -3.09 -0.48 -8.21
CA GLY A 69 -2.91 -1.05 -9.55
C GLY A 69 -3.66 -0.28 -10.63
N THR A 70 -4.86 0.22 -10.33
CA THR A 70 -5.61 1.08 -11.27
C THR A 70 -4.85 2.37 -11.59
N SER A 71 -4.23 2.98 -10.58
CA SER A 71 -3.39 4.17 -10.75
C SER A 71 -2.14 3.88 -11.56
N HIS A 72 -1.35 2.87 -11.18
CA HIS A 72 -0.14 2.49 -11.88
C HIS A 72 -0.40 2.13 -13.35
N LYS A 73 -1.47 1.39 -13.63
CA LYS A 73 -1.91 1.05 -14.98
C LYS A 73 -2.27 2.29 -15.81
N TYR A 74 -3.00 3.22 -15.22
CA TYR A 74 -3.39 4.45 -15.91
C TYR A 74 -2.18 5.35 -16.18
N VAL A 75 -1.38 5.63 -15.16
CA VAL A 75 -0.24 6.54 -15.24
C VAL A 75 0.81 6.03 -16.22
N SER A 76 1.12 4.73 -16.22
CA SER A 76 2.10 4.14 -17.16
C SER A 76 1.65 4.27 -18.61
N ARG A 77 0.38 4.00 -18.91
CA ARG A 77 -0.18 4.19 -20.26
C ARG A 77 -0.20 5.65 -20.66
N ARG A 78 -0.53 6.54 -19.72
CA ARG A 78 -0.53 7.98 -20.01
C ARG A 78 0.87 8.51 -20.25
N ALA A 79 1.88 8.04 -19.51
CA ALA A 79 3.27 8.35 -19.72
C ALA A 79 3.73 7.95 -21.13
N ALA A 80 3.40 6.73 -21.56
CA ALA A 80 3.72 6.25 -22.93
C ALA A 80 3.13 7.16 -24.00
N GLN A 81 1.87 7.61 -23.84
CA GLN A 81 1.23 8.55 -24.76
C GLN A 81 1.95 9.92 -24.80
N ILE A 82 2.36 10.45 -23.63
CA ILE A 82 3.05 11.75 -23.53
C ILE A 82 4.44 11.68 -24.20
N VAL A 83 5.16 10.57 -23.97
CA VAL A 83 6.49 10.33 -24.56
C VAL A 83 6.40 10.00 -26.06
N GLY A 84 5.20 9.62 -26.55
CA GLY A 84 4.97 9.28 -27.96
C GLY A 84 5.62 7.95 -28.36
N ARG A 85 5.74 6.99 -27.45
CA ARG A 85 6.31 5.66 -27.67
C ARG A 85 5.31 4.56 -27.33
N PRO A 86 5.33 3.40 -28.03
CA PRO A 86 4.58 2.21 -27.62
C PRO A 86 4.95 1.82 -26.18
N ILE A 87 3.95 1.43 -25.39
CA ILE A 87 4.19 1.04 -24.00
C ILE A 87 5.02 -0.24 -23.89
N GLU A 88 4.93 -1.08 -24.91
CA GLU A 88 5.68 -2.33 -25.04
C GLU A 88 7.19 -2.12 -25.11
N ASP A 89 7.64 -0.92 -25.54
CA ASP A 89 9.04 -0.53 -25.66
C ASP A 89 9.57 0.20 -24.40
N LEU A 90 8.75 0.32 -23.36
CA LEU A 90 9.08 1.15 -22.19
C LEU A 90 9.27 0.34 -20.92
N ARG A 91 10.27 0.74 -20.14
CA ARG A 91 10.44 0.39 -18.74
C ARG A 91 10.13 1.62 -17.90
N ILE A 92 9.19 1.48 -16.99
CA ILE A 92 8.64 2.61 -16.24
C ILE A 92 8.71 2.28 -14.75
N ILE A 93 9.20 3.23 -13.96
CA ILE A 93 8.98 3.27 -12.51
C ILE A 93 7.83 4.24 -12.26
N SER A 94 6.74 3.74 -11.74
CA SER A 94 5.55 4.52 -11.42
C SER A 94 5.45 4.72 -9.92
N CYS A 95 5.38 5.99 -9.49
CA CYS A 95 5.23 6.38 -8.10
C CYS A 95 3.81 6.90 -7.87
N HIS A 96 3.04 6.21 -7.04
CA HIS A 96 1.76 6.69 -6.52
C HIS A 96 2.03 7.23 -5.11
N ILE A 97 2.04 8.53 -4.96
CA ILE A 97 2.41 9.23 -3.72
C ILE A 97 1.20 10.01 -3.21
N GLY A 98 0.55 9.45 -2.20
CA GLY A 98 -0.57 10.03 -1.48
C GLY A 98 -0.40 9.77 0.03
N ASN A 99 -1.49 9.79 0.81
CA ASN A 99 -1.43 9.33 2.19
C ASN A 99 -1.03 7.84 2.30
N GLY A 100 -1.49 7.00 1.37
CA GLY A 100 -0.86 5.73 1.02
C GLY A 100 0.09 5.95 -0.15
N ALA A 101 1.24 5.29 -0.15
CA ALA A 101 2.25 5.40 -1.20
C ALA A 101 2.73 4.04 -1.67
N SER A 102 2.96 3.91 -2.97
CA SER A 102 3.59 2.73 -3.57
C SER A 102 4.39 3.07 -4.81
N ILE A 103 5.40 2.26 -5.07
CA ILE A 103 6.23 2.32 -6.26
C ILE A 103 6.05 1.01 -7.01
N ALA A 104 5.87 1.07 -8.33
CA ALA A 104 5.75 -0.12 -9.18
C ALA A 104 6.76 -0.07 -10.32
N ALA A 105 7.40 -1.22 -10.56
CA ALA A 105 8.23 -1.46 -11.74
C ALA A 105 7.36 -2.07 -12.84
N ILE A 106 7.40 -1.47 -14.02
CA ILE A 106 6.55 -1.82 -15.15
C ILE A 106 7.44 -2.03 -16.37
N ASP A 107 7.35 -3.19 -17.00
CA ASP A 107 8.06 -3.52 -18.24
C ASP A 107 7.04 -3.88 -19.32
N GLY A 108 7.11 -3.23 -20.48
CA GLY A 108 6.19 -3.48 -21.58
C GLY A 108 4.71 -3.26 -21.26
N GLY A 109 4.40 -2.46 -20.22
CA GLY A 109 3.02 -2.21 -19.78
C GLY A 109 2.50 -3.20 -18.73
N GLU A 110 3.30 -4.17 -18.32
CA GLU A 110 2.99 -5.16 -17.27
C GLU A 110 3.75 -4.85 -15.98
N SER A 111 3.07 -5.04 -14.84
CA SER A 111 3.72 -4.91 -13.53
C SER A 111 4.64 -6.09 -13.28
N ILE A 112 5.92 -5.82 -13.06
CA ILE A 112 6.93 -6.85 -12.76
C ILE A 112 7.33 -6.88 -11.28
N ASP A 113 7.12 -5.78 -10.56
CA ASP A 113 7.27 -5.70 -9.10
C ASP A 113 6.54 -4.45 -8.56
N THR A 114 6.26 -4.45 -7.24
CA THR A 114 5.68 -3.28 -6.56
C THR A 114 6.08 -3.27 -5.10
N SER A 115 6.08 -2.09 -4.47
CA SER A 115 6.53 -1.92 -3.09
C SER A 115 5.53 -2.40 -2.04
N MET A 116 4.21 -2.22 -2.25
CA MET A 116 3.21 -2.75 -1.34
C MET A 116 3.14 -4.29 -1.45
N GLY A 117 2.96 -4.95 -0.31
CA GLY A 117 3.12 -6.39 -0.19
C GLY A 117 1.81 -7.18 -0.10
N PHE A 118 1.74 -8.04 0.90
CA PHE A 118 0.56 -8.82 1.27
C PHE A 118 -0.64 -7.92 1.64
N THR A 119 -0.34 -6.81 2.31
CA THR A 119 -1.29 -5.74 2.64
C THR A 119 -0.76 -4.39 2.14
N PRO A 120 -1.57 -3.31 2.16
CA PRO A 120 -1.10 -1.98 1.81
C PRO A 120 -0.15 -1.34 2.86
N LEU A 121 0.35 -2.11 3.82
CA LEU A 121 1.26 -1.62 4.86
C LEU A 121 2.72 -1.61 4.39
N GLY A 122 3.16 -2.65 3.69
CA GLY A 122 4.56 -2.82 3.27
C GLY A 122 5.03 -1.79 2.24
N GLY A 123 6.33 -1.73 2.05
CA GLY A 123 7.00 -0.85 1.11
C GLY A 123 7.52 0.43 1.73
N VAL A 124 7.33 1.56 1.06
CA VAL A 124 7.84 2.87 1.49
C VAL A 124 7.08 3.42 2.70
N MET A 125 7.74 4.28 3.48
CA MET A 125 7.11 5.06 4.54
C MET A 125 5.94 5.89 3.97
N MET A 126 4.85 6.04 4.72
CA MET A 126 3.63 6.72 4.29
C MET A 126 3.19 7.77 5.31
N GLY A 127 2.04 8.40 5.09
CA GLY A 127 1.52 9.42 6.02
C GLY A 127 1.33 8.89 7.45
N THR A 128 0.74 7.69 7.59
CA THR A 128 0.45 7.07 8.90
C THR A 128 0.94 5.63 9.02
N ARG A 129 1.49 5.03 7.94
CA ARG A 129 1.96 3.64 7.90
C ARG A 129 3.47 3.59 7.92
N THR A 130 4.01 2.58 8.59
CA THR A 130 5.47 2.39 8.69
C THR A 130 6.15 2.20 7.34
N GLY A 131 5.51 1.50 6.39
CA GLY A 131 6.22 0.80 5.34
C GLY A 131 6.95 -0.43 5.89
N ASP A 132 8.04 -0.83 5.24
CA ASP A 132 8.85 -1.98 5.65
C ASP A 132 9.60 -1.70 6.95
N ILE A 133 9.55 -2.67 7.87
CA ILE A 133 10.31 -2.69 9.12
C ILE A 133 10.93 -4.06 9.32
N ASP A 134 11.92 -4.17 10.19
CA ASP A 134 12.41 -5.47 10.65
C ASP A 134 11.30 -6.19 11.44
N PRO A 135 10.86 -7.40 11.02
CA PRO A 135 9.81 -8.15 11.72
C PRO A 135 10.12 -8.44 13.20
N ALA A 136 11.38 -8.48 13.60
CA ALA A 136 11.80 -8.73 14.98
C ALA A 136 11.43 -7.57 15.92
N ILE A 137 11.14 -6.39 15.38
CA ILE A 137 10.64 -5.23 16.17
C ILE A 137 9.30 -5.59 16.84
N ILE A 138 8.44 -6.35 16.16
CA ILE A 138 7.10 -6.69 16.68
C ILE A 138 7.19 -7.47 17.99
N PRO A 139 7.81 -8.67 18.05
CA PRO A 139 7.90 -9.42 19.31
C PRO A 139 8.73 -8.68 20.38
N TYR A 140 9.68 -7.84 19.97
CA TYR A 140 10.42 -7.00 20.91
C TYR A 140 9.51 -6.00 21.61
N LEU A 141 8.73 -5.22 20.86
CA LEU A 141 7.78 -4.25 21.42
C LEU A 141 6.71 -4.92 22.29
N MET A 142 6.19 -6.07 21.87
CA MET A 142 5.23 -6.86 22.69
C MET A 142 5.78 -7.23 24.07
N GLN A 143 7.09 -7.37 24.20
CA GLN A 143 7.72 -7.70 25.49
C GLN A 143 7.94 -6.49 26.38
N TYR A 144 8.15 -5.29 25.80
CA TYR A 144 8.67 -4.13 26.54
C TYR A 144 7.72 -2.93 26.60
N THR A 145 6.58 -2.96 25.88
CA THR A 145 5.59 -1.88 25.91
C THR A 145 4.18 -2.40 26.17
N GLU A 146 3.31 -1.55 26.71
CA GLU A 146 1.89 -1.87 26.91
C GLU A 146 1.04 -1.58 25.64
N ASP A 147 1.59 -0.86 24.67
CA ASP A 147 0.87 -0.41 23.47
C ASP A 147 0.84 -1.46 22.35
N PHE A 148 1.49 -2.60 22.53
CA PHE A 148 1.76 -3.60 21.49
C PHE A 148 1.39 -5.03 21.92
N ASN A 149 0.25 -5.20 22.59
CA ASN A 149 -0.09 -6.47 23.24
C ASN A 149 -1.01 -7.38 22.43
N THR A 150 -1.79 -6.81 21.51
CA THR A 150 -2.77 -7.55 20.70
C THR A 150 -2.50 -7.34 19.20
N PRO A 151 -3.00 -8.23 18.31
CA PRO A 151 -2.95 -8.01 16.87
C PRO A 151 -3.58 -6.67 16.45
N GLU A 152 -4.62 -6.23 17.16
CA GLU A 152 -5.32 -4.96 16.94
C GLU A 152 -4.41 -3.78 17.28
N ASP A 153 -3.66 -3.83 18.38
CA ASP A 153 -2.68 -2.81 18.76
C ASP A 153 -1.56 -2.71 17.71
N ILE A 154 -1.01 -3.86 17.32
CA ILE A 154 0.01 -3.93 16.26
C ILE A 154 -0.52 -3.29 14.99
N SER A 155 -1.72 -3.67 14.56
CA SER A 155 -2.35 -3.10 13.37
C SER A 155 -2.58 -1.59 13.50
N ARG A 156 -3.02 -1.11 14.66
CA ARG A 156 -3.27 0.31 14.94
C ARG A 156 -1.97 1.12 14.83
N VAL A 157 -0.93 0.71 15.53
CA VAL A 157 0.35 1.42 15.55
C VAL A 157 0.98 1.45 14.15
N LEU A 158 1.08 0.29 13.49
CA LEU A 158 1.76 0.19 12.20
C LEU A 158 1.02 0.90 11.05
N ASN A 159 -0.32 0.97 11.11
CA ASN A 159 -1.13 1.53 10.02
C ASN A 159 -1.62 2.96 10.25
N ARG A 160 -1.75 3.42 11.52
CA ARG A 160 -2.44 4.68 11.83
C ARG A 160 -1.62 5.67 12.64
N GLU A 161 -0.57 5.22 13.33
CA GLU A 161 0.18 6.03 14.29
C GLU A 161 1.67 6.13 13.94
N SER A 162 2.06 5.59 12.79
CA SER A 162 3.44 5.56 12.28
C SER A 162 3.63 6.51 11.10
N GLY A 163 4.66 6.31 10.30
CA GLY A 163 4.95 7.11 9.13
C GLY A 163 5.29 8.56 9.48
N LEU A 164 4.93 9.50 8.60
CA LEU A 164 5.14 10.93 8.84
C LEU A 164 4.56 11.39 10.18
N LEU A 165 3.33 10.94 10.49
CA LEU A 165 2.67 11.26 11.75
C LEU A 165 3.47 10.75 12.94
N GLY A 166 3.89 9.49 12.91
CA GLY A 166 4.59 8.86 14.03
C GLY A 166 5.97 9.45 14.29
N VAL A 167 6.74 9.75 13.24
CA VAL A 167 8.08 10.32 13.39
C VAL A 167 8.03 11.79 13.76
N SER A 168 7.16 12.59 13.13
CA SER A 168 7.05 14.02 13.41
C SER A 168 6.28 14.33 14.69
N ALA A 169 5.44 13.39 15.16
CA ALA A 169 4.45 13.62 16.23
C ALA A 169 3.51 14.83 15.95
N LYS A 170 3.30 15.19 14.68
CA LYS A 170 2.55 16.39 14.26
C LYS A 170 1.42 16.09 13.29
N SER A 171 1.75 15.64 12.10
CA SER A 171 0.79 15.47 11.00
C SER A 171 1.19 14.35 10.06
N SER A 172 0.20 13.78 9.36
CA SER A 172 0.41 12.91 8.20
C SER A 172 0.36 13.68 6.87
N ASP A 173 0.07 14.99 6.91
CA ASP A 173 -0.01 15.84 5.72
C ASP A 173 1.35 16.48 5.46
N MET A 174 1.93 16.25 4.28
CA MET A 174 3.23 16.77 3.90
C MET A 174 3.29 18.30 3.95
N ARG A 175 2.18 19.00 3.67
CA ARG A 175 2.12 20.46 3.73
C ARG A 175 2.36 20.99 5.16
N ASP A 176 1.83 20.29 6.16
CA ASP A 176 2.05 20.64 7.57
C ASP A 176 3.47 20.32 7.98
N ILE A 177 4.01 19.21 7.46
CA ILE A 177 5.42 18.81 7.71
C ILE A 177 6.36 19.85 7.10
N GLU A 178 6.18 20.25 5.84
CA GLU A 178 6.98 21.28 5.18
C GLU A 178 6.93 22.63 5.94
N ALA A 179 5.75 23.06 6.37
CA ALA A 179 5.61 24.27 7.18
C ALA A 179 6.35 24.18 8.52
N ALA A 180 6.35 23.01 9.17
CA ALA A 180 7.08 22.78 10.40
C ALA A 180 8.60 22.74 10.17
N VAL A 181 9.06 22.17 9.06
CA VAL A 181 10.49 22.21 8.63
C VAL A 181 10.95 23.66 8.44
N GLU A 182 10.17 24.49 7.74
CA GLU A 182 10.47 25.91 7.56
C GLU A 182 10.52 26.67 8.89
N ALA A 183 9.74 26.24 9.87
CA ALA A 183 9.77 26.79 11.23
C ALA A 183 10.96 26.28 12.09
N GLY A 184 11.80 25.40 11.55
CA GLY A 184 12.98 24.85 12.23
C GLY A 184 12.68 23.70 13.19
N ASP A 185 11.56 23.00 13.01
CA ASP A 185 11.21 21.86 13.83
C ASP A 185 12.07 20.63 13.50
N HIS A 186 12.72 20.07 14.49
CA HIS A 186 13.64 18.93 14.34
C HIS A 186 12.93 17.66 13.89
N ASP A 187 11.83 17.31 14.54
CA ASP A 187 11.14 16.03 14.30
C ASP A 187 10.41 16.03 12.95
N ALA A 188 9.87 17.20 12.55
CA ALA A 188 9.33 17.39 11.22
C ALA A 188 10.43 17.29 10.15
N THR A 189 11.62 17.85 10.39
CA THR A 189 12.77 17.74 9.48
C THR A 189 13.20 16.30 9.33
N LEU A 190 13.32 15.55 10.43
CA LEU A 190 13.66 14.14 10.41
C LEU A 190 12.62 13.33 9.62
N ALA A 191 11.32 13.55 9.89
CA ALA A 191 10.24 12.85 9.17
C ALA A 191 10.28 13.15 7.66
N TYR A 192 10.53 14.39 7.28
CA TYR A 192 10.68 14.81 5.89
C TYR A 192 11.86 14.12 5.21
N GLU A 193 13.05 14.14 5.81
CA GLU A 193 14.25 13.51 5.27
C GLU A 193 14.15 11.98 5.15
N MET A 194 13.40 11.33 6.05
CA MET A 194 13.12 9.88 5.96
C MET A 194 12.15 9.55 4.83
N TYR A 195 11.27 10.48 4.47
CA TYR A 195 10.23 10.25 3.45
C TYR A 195 10.74 10.53 2.04
N VAL A 196 11.59 11.51 1.83
CA VAL A 196 12.12 11.98 0.54
C VAL A 196 13.45 11.28 0.22
#